data_b1f444b479b96904f47a4909b46028b4
#
_entry.id   b1f444b479b96904f47a4909b46028b4
#
_cell.length_a   1.000
_cell.length_b   1.000
_cell.length_c   1.000
_cell.angle_alpha   90.00
_cell.angle_beta   90.00
_cell.angle_gamma   90.00
#
_symmetry.space_group_name_H-M   'P 1'
#
loop_
_entity.id
_entity.type
_entity.pdbx_description
1 polymer ?
#
loop_
_entity_poly.entity_id
_entity_poly.type
_entity_poly.pdbx_seq_one_letter_code
_entity_poly.pdbx_strand_id
1 'polypeptide(L)'
;MEQYMFDKVNGIWYKLEGDYYIPCVTAPDVEYTGIWGERRRRFLREHKQAIYTGMMLADALECHLQEINTSAERMFDQLVHTLAYDEGVSEQMKSDDPGEWIACMNNIRARATELVNAQLIYA
;
A
#
# COMPACT_ATOMS: atom_id res chain seq x y z
N MET A 1 -18.80 21.78 18.56
CA MET A 1 -18.42 20.45 19.05
C MET A 1 -17.56 19.76 18.00
N GLU A 2 -16.41 19.30 18.41
CA GLU A 2 -15.49 18.64 17.46
C GLU A 2 -16.01 17.26 17.10
N GLN A 3 -15.97 16.96 15.81
CA GLN A 3 -16.40 15.66 15.30
C GLN A 3 -15.38 14.56 15.63
N TYR A 4 -14.12 14.94 15.83
CA TYR A 4 -13.03 14.01 16.14
C TYR A 4 -12.27 14.49 17.36
N MET A 5 -11.77 13.54 18.13
CA MET A 5 -10.97 13.80 19.32
C MET A 5 -9.75 12.86 19.31
N PHE A 6 -8.57 13.41 19.61
CA PHE A 6 -7.35 12.62 19.69
C PHE A 6 -6.96 12.40 21.16
N ASP A 7 -6.80 11.15 21.56
CA ASP A 7 -6.32 10.78 22.88
C ASP A 7 -4.80 10.57 22.82
N LYS A 8 -4.08 11.45 23.47
CA LYS A 8 -2.61 11.40 23.47
C LYS A 8 -2.05 10.26 24.31
N VAL A 9 -2.84 9.73 25.23
CA VAL A 9 -2.40 8.64 26.11
C VAL A 9 -2.28 7.33 25.32
N ASN A 10 -3.30 7.00 24.53
CA ASN A 10 -3.30 5.76 23.76
C ASN A 10 -3.01 5.96 22.27
N GLY A 11 -2.93 7.21 21.80
CA GLY A 11 -2.64 7.51 20.39
C GLY A 11 -3.77 7.19 19.45
N ILE A 12 -5.00 7.11 19.94
CA ILE A 12 -6.16 6.71 19.14
C ILE A 12 -7.04 7.93 18.90
N TRP A 13 -7.55 8.05 17.68
CA TRP A 13 -8.57 9.01 17.35
C TRP A 13 -9.94 8.45 17.66
N TYR A 14 -10.84 9.33 18.05
CA TYR A 14 -12.23 9.00 18.32
C TYR A 14 -13.13 9.86 17.45
N LYS A 15 -14.17 9.24 16.91
CA LYS A 15 -15.19 9.92 16.12
C LYS A 15 -16.47 10.05 16.95
N LEU A 16 -17.07 11.22 16.92
CA LEU A 16 -18.34 11.44 17.59
C LEU A 16 -19.50 10.85 16.77
N GLU A 17 -20.17 9.88 17.35
CA GLU A 17 -21.37 9.25 16.78
C GLU A 17 -22.52 9.46 17.79
N GLY A 18 -23.44 10.40 17.46
CA GLY A 18 -24.47 10.77 18.42
C GLY A 18 -23.87 11.42 19.64
N ASP A 19 -24.06 10.78 20.81
CA ASP A 19 -23.51 11.26 22.09
C ASP A 19 -22.24 10.53 22.52
N TYR A 20 -21.69 9.65 21.68
CA TYR A 20 -20.56 8.81 22.03
C TYR A 20 -19.38 9.05 21.11
N TYR A 21 -18.18 8.96 21.68
CA TYR A 21 -16.96 8.89 20.91
C TYR A 21 -16.59 7.45 20.66
N ILE A 22 -16.49 7.09 19.38
CA ILE A 22 -16.16 5.73 18.94
C ILE A 22 -14.70 5.73 18.50
N PRO A 23 -13.87 4.77 18.98
CA PRO A 23 -12.47 4.69 18.56
C PRO A 23 -12.36 4.53 17.05
N CYS A 24 -11.50 5.36 16.43
CA CYS A 24 -11.12 5.21 15.03
C CYS A 24 -9.83 4.42 14.96
N VAL A 25 -9.80 3.38 14.15
CA VAL A 25 -8.59 2.58 13.96
C VAL A 25 -7.51 3.42 13.29
N THR A 26 -7.92 4.36 12.43
CA THR A 26 -7.00 5.26 11.72
C THR A 26 -7.36 6.70 12.03
N ALA A 27 -6.34 7.59 11.96
CA ALA A 27 -6.58 9.02 12.08
C ALA A 27 -7.46 9.51 10.92
N PRO A 28 -8.34 10.52 11.17
CA PRO A 28 -9.23 11.03 10.11
C PRO A 28 -8.48 11.53 8.87
N ASP A 29 -7.30 12.09 9.08
CA ASP A 29 -6.52 12.71 8.00
C ASP A 29 -5.42 11.83 7.46
N VAL A 30 -5.07 10.75 8.17
CA VAL A 30 -3.97 9.88 7.79
C VAL A 30 -4.40 8.44 7.97
N GLU A 31 -4.87 7.85 6.90
CA GLU A 31 -5.22 6.45 6.85
C GLU A 31 -4.12 5.69 6.13
N TYR A 32 -3.64 4.60 6.77
CA TYR A 32 -2.63 3.75 6.14
C TYR A 32 -3.32 2.79 5.18
N THR A 33 -3.01 2.93 3.91
CA THR A 33 -3.63 2.11 2.85
C THR A 33 -2.76 0.95 2.38
N GLY A 34 -1.58 0.76 3.00
CA GLY A 34 -0.64 -0.25 2.62
C GLY A 34 0.61 0.35 1.96
N ILE A 35 1.64 -0.47 1.76
CA ILE A 35 2.92 -0.03 1.22
C ILE A 35 2.76 0.67 -0.13
N TRP A 36 2.00 0.06 -1.03
CA TRP A 36 1.83 0.58 -2.39
C TRP A 36 1.02 1.88 -2.40
N GLY A 37 -0.06 1.93 -1.61
CA GLY A 37 -0.87 3.13 -1.49
C GLY A 37 -0.07 4.29 -0.93
N GLU A 38 0.76 4.04 0.09
CA GLU A 38 1.59 5.08 0.69
C GLU A 38 2.68 5.60 -0.27
N ARG A 39 3.25 4.74 -1.08
CA ARG A 39 4.19 5.14 -2.13
C ARG A 39 3.52 6.05 -3.15
N ARG A 40 2.29 5.71 -3.57
CA ARG A 40 1.51 6.52 -4.49
C ARG A 40 1.16 7.88 -3.88
N ARG A 41 0.77 7.89 -2.60
CA ARG A 41 0.49 9.12 -1.86
C ARG A 41 1.70 10.05 -1.89
N ARG A 42 2.87 9.53 -1.56
CA ARG A 42 4.11 10.30 -1.56
C ARG A 42 4.43 10.85 -2.95
N PHE A 43 4.31 10.00 -3.97
CA PHE A 43 4.58 10.39 -5.34
C PHE A 43 3.68 11.54 -5.78
N LEU A 44 2.37 11.42 -5.53
CA LEU A 44 1.42 12.47 -5.89
C LEU A 44 1.73 13.78 -5.16
N ARG A 45 2.04 13.67 -3.88
CA ARG A 45 2.33 14.86 -3.07
C ARG A 45 3.61 15.56 -3.52
N GLU A 46 4.63 14.80 -3.90
CA GLU A 46 5.93 15.37 -4.28
C GLU A 46 6.00 15.80 -5.74
N HIS A 47 5.32 15.10 -6.64
CA HIS A 47 5.47 15.29 -8.09
C HIS A 47 4.19 15.69 -8.82
N LYS A 48 3.03 15.49 -8.23
CA LYS A 48 1.74 15.78 -8.84
C LYS A 48 0.84 16.56 -7.87
N GLN A 49 1.33 17.66 -7.35
CA GLN A 49 0.65 18.40 -6.28
C GLN A 49 -0.77 18.85 -6.67
N ALA A 50 -0.97 19.24 -7.92
CA ALA A 50 -2.29 19.68 -8.37
C ALA A 50 -3.30 18.54 -8.30
N ILE A 51 -2.91 17.34 -8.72
CA ILE A 51 -3.75 16.16 -8.66
C ILE A 51 -3.99 15.75 -7.20
N TYR A 52 -2.94 15.76 -6.39
CA TYR A 52 -3.03 15.45 -4.97
C TYR A 52 -4.02 16.37 -4.25
N THR A 53 -3.87 17.67 -4.43
CA THR A 53 -4.74 18.67 -3.81
C THR A 53 -6.17 18.55 -4.32
N GLY A 54 -6.35 18.33 -5.62
CA GLY A 54 -7.67 18.15 -6.21
C GLY A 54 -8.40 16.94 -5.64
N MET A 55 -7.70 15.82 -5.49
CA MET A 55 -8.28 14.59 -4.91
C MET A 55 -8.61 14.79 -3.43
N MET A 56 -7.76 15.50 -2.68
CA MET A 56 -8.04 15.80 -1.28
C MET A 56 -9.29 16.65 -1.13
N LEU A 57 -9.43 17.70 -1.94
CA LEU A 57 -10.58 18.57 -1.89
C LEU A 57 -11.87 17.87 -2.31
N ALA A 58 -11.76 16.92 -3.23
CA ALA A 58 -12.91 16.12 -3.69
C ALA A 58 -13.21 14.94 -2.77
N ASP A 59 -12.43 14.74 -1.71
CA ASP A 59 -12.53 13.59 -0.80
C ASP A 59 -12.42 12.25 -1.53
N ALA A 60 -11.60 12.21 -2.57
CA ALA A 60 -11.41 11.04 -3.41
C ALA A 60 -10.03 10.39 -3.26
N LEU A 61 -9.13 11.02 -2.51
CA LEU A 61 -7.73 10.56 -2.41
C LEU A 61 -7.63 9.17 -1.80
N GLU A 62 -8.31 8.92 -0.69
CA GLU A 62 -8.22 7.64 0.00
C GLU A 62 -8.77 6.49 -0.85
N CYS A 63 -9.88 6.70 -1.55
CA CYS A 63 -10.41 5.71 -2.49
C CYS A 63 -9.41 5.38 -3.59
N HIS A 64 -8.79 6.42 -4.17
CA HIS A 64 -7.78 6.24 -5.21
C HIS A 64 -6.60 5.43 -4.69
N LEU A 65 -6.10 5.77 -3.50
CA LEU A 65 -4.96 5.07 -2.91
C LEU A 65 -5.28 3.61 -2.58
N GLN A 66 -6.49 3.33 -2.11
CA GLN A 66 -6.93 1.96 -1.84
C GLN A 66 -7.02 1.15 -3.13
N GLU A 67 -7.55 1.73 -4.19
CA GLU A 67 -7.62 1.08 -5.50
C GLU A 67 -6.21 0.76 -6.03
N ILE A 68 -5.31 1.73 -5.95
CA ILE A 68 -3.91 1.55 -6.37
C ILE A 68 -3.25 0.46 -5.53
N ASN A 69 -3.44 0.47 -4.22
CA ASN A 69 -2.84 -0.52 -3.34
C ASN A 69 -3.34 -1.93 -3.68
N THR A 70 -4.63 -2.11 -3.86
CA THR A 70 -5.23 -3.40 -4.22
C THR A 70 -4.72 -3.89 -5.57
N SER A 71 -4.70 -3.00 -6.56
CA SER A 71 -4.20 -3.33 -7.90
C SER A 71 -2.72 -3.69 -7.87
N ALA A 72 -1.94 -2.95 -7.09
CA ALA A 72 -0.50 -3.19 -6.96
C ALA A 72 -0.21 -4.53 -6.28
N GLU A 73 -0.93 -4.85 -5.22
CA GLU A 73 -0.78 -6.14 -4.53
C GLU A 73 -1.09 -7.30 -5.48
N ARG A 74 -2.18 -7.18 -6.23
CA ARG A 74 -2.57 -8.21 -7.21
C ARG A 74 -1.51 -8.37 -8.29
N MET A 75 -1.05 -7.25 -8.86
CA MET A 75 -0.04 -7.27 -9.91
C MET A 75 1.27 -7.87 -9.38
N PHE A 76 1.69 -7.47 -8.17
CA PHE A 76 2.90 -7.98 -7.55
C PHE A 76 2.84 -9.49 -7.38
N ASP A 77 1.74 -10.01 -6.83
CA ASP A 77 1.57 -11.44 -6.61
C ASP A 77 1.59 -12.21 -7.92
N GLN A 78 0.92 -11.71 -8.95
CA GLN A 78 0.92 -12.32 -10.28
C GLN A 78 2.31 -12.33 -10.90
N LEU A 79 3.03 -11.22 -10.80
CA LEU A 79 4.38 -11.11 -11.34
C LEU A 79 5.34 -12.06 -10.64
N VAL A 80 5.30 -12.12 -9.31
CA VAL A 80 6.12 -13.03 -8.53
C VAL A 80 5.85 -14.47 -8.95
N HIS A 81 4.59 -14.84 -9.05
CA HIS A 81 4.20 -16.20 -9.43
C HIS A 81 4.65 -16.54 -10.85
N THR A 82 4.43 -15.64 -11.80
CA THR A 82 4.80 -15.84 -13.20
C THR A 82 6.30 -15.93 -13.38
N LEU A 83 7.05 -15.02 -12.75
CA LEU A 83 8.51 -15.02 -12.84
C LEU A 83 9.11 -16.26 -12.20
N ALA A 84 8.56 -16.69 -11.07
CA ALA A 84 9.02 -17.91 -10.41
C ALA A 84 8.80 -19.14 -11.28
N TYR A 85 7.63 -19.23 -11.91
CA TYR A 85 7.33 -20.32 -12.83
C TYR A 85 8.25 -20.34 -14.04
N ASP A 86 8.44 -19.17 -14.68
CA ASP A 86 9.26 -19.05 -15.88
C ASP A 86 10.73 -19.34 -15.61
N GLU A 87 11.22 -19.04 -14.42
CA GLU A 87 12.62 -19.25 -14.05
C GLU A 87 12.86 -20.58 -13.32
N GLY A 88 11.84 -21.40 -13.19
CA GLY A 88 11.96 -22.71 -12.57
C GLY A 88 12.15 -22.69 -11.07
N VAL A 89 11.78 -21.62 -10.40
CA VAL A 89 11.83 -21.51 -8.94
C VAL A 89 10.59 -22.19 -8.37
N SER A 90 10.79 -23.27 -7.62
CA SER A 90 9.70 -24.12 -7.15
C SER A 90 9.87 -24.49 -5.68
N GLU A 91 8.82 -25.13 -5.12
CA GLU A 91 8.87 -25.69 -3.77
C GLU A 91 9.95 -26.79 -3.67
N GLN A 92 10.21 -27.50 -4.78
CA GLN A 92 11.28 -28.49 -4.83
C GLN A 92 12.65 -27.84 -4.61
N MET A 93 12.90 -26.71 -5.27
CA MET A 93 14.13 -25.94 -5.07
C MET A 93 14.27 -25.48 -3.62
N LYS A 94 13.17 -25.06 -3.00
CA LYS A 94 13.16 -24.64 -1.61
C LYS A 94 13.61 -25.75 -0.68
N SER A 95 13.22 -26.99 -0.97
CA SER A 95 13.61 -28.16 -0.19
C SER A 95 15.05 -28.58 -0.48
N ASP A 96 15.46 -28.57 -1.75
CA ASP A 96 16.77 -29.07 -2.18
C ASP A 96 17.90 -28.07 -1.91
N ASP A 97 17.65 -26.79 -2.15
CA ASP A 97 18.65 -25.73 -1.97
C ASP A 97 17.97 -24.45 -1.47
N PRO A 98 17.74 -24.39 -0.14
CA PRO A 98 17.06 -23.20 0.44
C PRO A 98 17.77 -21.89 0.19
N GLY A 99 19.11 -21.89 0.18
CA GLY A 99 19.88 -20.67 -0.06
C GLY A 99 19.68 -20.12 -1.46
N GLU A 100 19.71 -21.00 -2.47
CA GLU A 100 19.45 -20.63 -3.86
C GLU A 100 18.00 -20.15 -4.03
N TRP A 101 17.06 -20.84 -3.41
CA TRP A 101 15.65 -20.45 -3.46
C TRP A 101 15.43 -19.04 -2.91
N ILE A 102 16.05 -18.73 -1.76
CA ILE A 102 15.94 -17.41 -1.14
C ILE A 102 16.51 -16.33 -2.08
N ALA A 103 17.69 -16.58 -2.64
CA ALA A 103 18.34 -15.63 -3.55
C ALA A 103 17.49 -15.37 -4.79
N CYS A 104 16.94 -16.44 -5.40
CA CYS A 104 16.07 -16.33 -6.56
C CYS A 104 14.79 -15.56 -6.23
N MET A 105 14.15 -15.88 -5.12
CA MET A 105 12.91 -15.20 -4.72
C MET A 105 13.13 -13.73 -4.39
N ASN A 106 14.24 -13.39 -3.74
CA ASN A 106 14.56 -11.98 -3.47
C ASN A 106 14.74 -11.20 -4.76
N ASN A 107 15.43 -11.79 -5.76
CA ASN A 107 15.62 -11.16 -7.06
C ASN A 107 14.28 -10.97 -7.79
N ILE A 108 13.43 -12.00 -7.77
CA ILE A 108 12.10 -11.94 -8.40
C ILE A 108 11.24 -10.86 -7.75
N ARG A 109 11.23 -10.79 -6.44
CA ARG A 109 10.46 -9.77 -5.71
C ARG A 109 10.95 -8.36 -6.02
N ALA A 110 12.26 -8.16 -6.11
CA ALA A 110 12.83 -6.87 -6.47
C ALA A 110 12.40 -6.44 -7.86
N ARG A 111 12.45 -7.33 -8.84
CA ARG A 111 12.01 -7.04 -10.20
C ARG A 111 10.52 -6.76 -10.29
N ALA A 112 9.71 -7.56 -9.58
CA ALA A 112 8.27 -7.33 -9.53
C ALA A 112 7.95 -5.97 -8.91
N THR A 113 8.65 -5.58 -7.84
CA THR A 113 8.49 -4.28 -7.21
C THR A 113 8.78 -3.14 -8.18
N GLU A 114 9.86 -3.23 -8.94
CA GLU A 114 10.20 -2.21 -9.94
C GLU A 114 9.11 -2.08 -11.01
N LEU A 115 8.59 -3.21 -11.49
CA LEU A 115 7.55 -3.21 -12.51
C LEU A 115 6.24 -2.60 -12.00
N VAL A 116 5.83 -2.96 -10.79
CA VAL A 116 4.61 -2.40 -10.19
C VAL A 116 4.77 -0.90 -9.95
N ASN A 117 5.92 -0.47 -9.42
CA ASN A 117 6.19 0.94 -9.21
C ASN A 117 6.10 1.72 -10.53
N ALA A 118 6.70 1.21 -11.59
CA ALA A 118 6.70 1.88 -12.89
C ALA A 118 5.31 1.98 -13.50
N GLN A 119 4.46 0.98 -13.30
CA GLN A 119 3.15 0.94 -13.96
C GLN A 119 2.03 1.59 -13.16
N LEU A 120 2.05 1.47 -11.86
CA LEU A 120 0.94 1.92 -11.01
C LEU A 120 1.30 3.05 -10.05
N ILE A 121 2.50 3.05 -9.54
CA ILE A 121 2.86 3.96 -8.44
C ILE A 121 3.39 5.29 -8.96
N TYR A 122 4.29 5.24 -9.93
CA TYR A 122 4.97 6.42 -10.48
C TYR A 122 4.49 6.79 -11.88
N ALA A 123 3.29 6.39 -12.20
CA ALA A 123 2.71 6.68 -13.51
C ALA A 123 1.99 8.02 -13.56
#